data_b4a9de6f875a9c3dcdb6774d21f873a8
#
_entry.id   b4a9de6f875a9c3dcdb6774d21f873a8
#
_cell.length_a   1.000
_cell.length_b   1.000
_cell.length_c   1.000
_cell.angle_alpha   90.00
_cell.angle_beta   90.00
_cell.angle_gamma   90.00
#
_symmetry.space_group_name_H-M   'P 1'
#
loop_
_entity.id
_entity.type
_entity.pdbx_description
1 polymer ?
#
loop_
_entity_poly.entity_id
_entity_poly.type
_entity_poly.pdbx_seq_one_letter_code
_entity_poly.pdbx_strand_id
1 'polypeptide(L)'
;MSQSPDFNNWTCPLPLRDYPQIVLGHGGGGKLSQDLVEHLLLPVFHNGALASLADGAALTMAGVRLAFSTDSYVVRPLFFPGGSIADLAVNGTVNDSAMLGAQPMFLSVGLIIEEGLPLSILGTVVEQMAAAARIAGVQIVTGDTKVVDKGHGDGLYINTSGIGLIPDGIQIAPQNAHPDRSAECSPWRFGAGQRHDR
;
A
#
# COMPACT_ATOMS: atom_id res chain seq x y z
N MET A 1 -21.94 12.44 -17.94
CA MET A 1 -22.54 12.33 -16.60
C MET A 1 -22.74 10.86 -16.33
N SER A 2 -21.86 10.19 -15.60
CA SER A 2 -22.07 8.81 -15.20
C SER A 2 -23.11 8.81 -14.08
N GLN A 3 -24.22 8.12 -14.28
CA GLN A 3 -25.19 7.90 -13.22
C GLN A 3 -24.51 7.06 -12.12
N SER A 4 -24.64 7.52 -10.87
CA SER A 4 -24.25 6.70 -9.72
C SER A 4 -25.01 5.38 -9.78
N PRO A 5 -24.37 4.24 -9.44
CA PRO A 5 -25.03 2.94 -9.44
C PRO A 5 -26.24 2.97 -8.48
N ASP A 6 -27.39 2.52 -8.96
CA ASP A 6 -28.54 2.28 -8.08
C ASP A 6 -28.34 0.97 -7.34
N PHE A 7 -27.85 1.05 -6.10
CA PHE A 7 -27.59 -0.11 -5.26
C PHE A 7 -28.86 -0.91 -4.85
N ASN A 8 -30.06 -0.33 -5.00
CA ASN A 8 -31.30 -1.04 -4.70
C ASN A 8 -31.73 -1.98 -5.84
N ASN A 9 -31.31 -1.67 -7.08
CA ASN A 9 -31.57 -2.50 -8.27
C ASN A 9 -30.26 -2.99 -8.91
N TRP A 10 -29.17 -3.00 -8.14
CA TRP A 10 -27.84 -3.34 -8.63
C TRP A 10 -27.77 -4.83 -8.97
N THR A 11 -27.69 -5.14 -10.24
CA THR A 11 -27.36 -6.48 -10.71
C THR A 11 -25.85 -6.63 -10.69
N CYS A 12 -25.37 -7.45 -9.75
CA CYS A 12 -23.95 -7.76 -9.64
C CYS A 12 -23.36 -8.14 -11.02
N PRO A 13 -22.24 -7.53 -11.46
CA PRO A 13 -21.55 -7.94 -12.67
C PRO A 13 -21.24 -9.44 -12.67
N LEU A 14 -21.22 -10.07 -13.85
CA LEU A 14 -21.04 -11.51 -13.99
C LEU A 14 -19.92 -12.11 -13.14
N PRO A 15 -18.69 -11.51 -13.05
CA PRO A 15 -17.61 -12.05 -12.24
C PRO A 15 -17.88 -12.05 -10.72
N LEU A 16 -18.74 -11.15 -10.22
CA LEU A 16 -19.06 -11.04 -8.80
C LEU A 16 -20.28 -11.85 -8.36
N ARG A 17 -21.05 -12.41 -9.32
CA ARG A 17 -22.29 -13.16 -9.02
C ARG A 17 -22.05 -14.45 -8.22
N ASP A 18 -20.90 -15.09 -8.43
CA ASP A 18 -20.56 -16.35 -7.78
C ASP A 18 -20.28 -16.17 -6.27
N TYR A 19 -20.01 -14.90 -5.87
CA TYR A 19 -19.71 -14.53 -4.50
C TYR A 19 -20.52 -13.29 -4.10
N PRO A 20 -21.82 -13.46 -3.70
CA PRO A 20 -22.69 -12.34 -3.34
C PRO A 20 -22.29 -11.65 -2.02
N GLN A 21 -21.31 -12.18 -1.33
CA GLN A 21 -20.74 -11.64 -0.08
C GLN A 21 -19.22 -11.60 -0.20
N ILE A 22 -18.61 -10.69 0.55
CA ILE A 22 -17.15 -10.61 0.63
C ILE A 22 -16.60 -11.88 1.28
N VAL A 23 -15.64 -12.52 0.62
CA VAL A 23 -14.87 -13.64 1.13
C VAL A 23 -13.40 -13.24 1.21
N LEU A 24 -12.60 -13.99 1.97
CA LEU A 24 -11.19 -13.68 2.23
C LEU A 24 -10.37 -13.49 0.94
N GLY A 25 -10.68 -14.25 -0.11
CA GLY A 25 -10.03 -14.16 -1.41
C GLY A 25 -10.18 -12.80 -2.11
N HIS A 26 -11.18 -11.98 -1.75
CA HIS A 26 -11.31 -10.62 -2.29
C HIS A 26 -10.24 -9.65 -1.77
N GLY A 27 -9.55 -9.99 -0.70
CA GLY A 27 -8.43 -9.21 -0.15
C GLY A 27 -7.05 -9.80 -0.44
N GLY A 28 -6.96 -10.91 -1.19
CA GLY A 28 -5.72 -11.67 -1.38
C GLY A 28 -4.86 -11.26 -2.58
N GLY A 29 -5.19 -10.18 -3.30
CA GLY A 29 -4.43 -9.72 -4.48
C GLY A 29 -4.59 -10.59 -5.74
N GLY A 30 -5.44 -11.64 -5.69
CA GLY A 30 -5.68 -12.54 -6.81
C GLY A 30 -6.88 -12.13 -7.69
N LYS A 31 -7.39 -13.10 -8.44
CA LYS A 31 -8.49 -12.88 -9.40
C LYS A 31 -9.74 -12.23 -8.76
N LEU A 32 -10.13 -12.67 -7.56
CA LEU A 32 -11.30 -12.09 -6.87
C LEU A 32 -11.08 -10.63 -6.47
N SER A 33 -9.87 -10.27 -6.04
CA SER A 33 -9.52 -8.87 -5.73
C SER A 33 -9.57 -8.03 -7.01
N GLN A 34 -9.00 -8.54 -8.10
CA GLN A 34 -9.03 -7.87 -9.39
C GLN A 34 -10.47 -7.65 -9.87
N ASP A 35 -11.33 -8.68 -9.83
CA ASP A 35 -12.73 -8.58 -10.23
C ASP A 35 -13.50 -7.56 -9.38
N LEU A 36 -13.22 -7.51 -8.06
CA LEU A 36 -13.83 -6.52 -7.17
C LEU A 36 -13.43 -5.08 -7.58
N VAL A 37 -12.15 -4.87 -7.87
CA VAL A 37 -11.64 -3.55 -8.28
C VAL A 37 -12.21 -3.16 -9.64
N GLU A 38 -12.09 -4.03 -10.65
CA GLU A 38 -12.48 -3.72 -12.03
C GLU A 38 -13.99 -3.54 -12.22
N HIS A 39 -14.81 -4.32 -11.50
CA HIS A 39 -16.25 -4.34 -11.73
C HIS A 39 -17.07 -3.60 -10.68
N LEU A 40 -16.52 -3.30 -9.51
CA LEU A 40 -17.22 -2.55 -8.48
C LEU A 40 -16.59 -1.18 -8.23
N LEU A 41 -15.27 -1.13 -7.94
CA LEU A 41 -14.66 0.11 -7.46
C LEU A 41 -14.31 1.06 -8.61
N LEU A 42 -13.66 0.55 -9.66
CA LEU A 42 -13.20 1.37 -10.78
C LEU A 42 -14.35 2.08 -11.51
N PRO A 43 -15.52 1.47 -11.78
CA PRO A 43 -16.65 2.16 -12.42
C PRO A 43 -17.18 3.35 -11.61
N VAL A 44 -17.09 3.26 -10.27
CA VAL A 44 -17.58 4.30 -9.36
C VAL A 44 -16.58 5.43 -9.18
N PHE A 45 -15.30 5.06 -8.98
CA PHE A 45 -14.21 6.01 -8.69
C PHE A 45 -13.47 6.48 -9.93
N HIS A 46 -13.94 6.15 -11.12
CA HIS A 46 -13.24 6.34 -12.38
C HIS A 46 -12.56 7.70 -12.52
N ASN A 47 -11.23 7.65 -12.71
CA ASN A 47 -10.40 8.79 -13.07
C ASN A 47 -9.13 8.30 -13.79
N GLY A 48 -8.40 9.22 -14.44
CA GLY A 48 -7.25 8.87 -15.26
C GLY A 48 -6.07 8.25 -14.46
N ALA A 49 -5.90 8.60 -13.19
CA ALA A 49 -4.84 8.03 -12.36
C ALA A 49 -5.16 6.59 -11.93
N LEU A 50 -6.41 6.33 -11.57
CA LEU A 50 -6.85 5.00 -11.13
C LEU A 50 -6.92 3.99 -12.28
N ALA A 51 -7.13 4.45 -13.51
CA ALA A 51 -7.27 3.57 -14.68
C ALA A 51 -6.03 2.73 -14.99
N SER A 52 -4.85 3.09 -14.46
CA SER A 52 -3.61 2.32 -14.66
C SER A 52 -3.58 1.00 -13.87
N LEU A 53 -4.38 0.87 -12.80
CA LEU A 53 -4.39 -0.29 -11.87
C LEU A 53 -2.98 -0.72 -11.44
N ALA A 54 -2.07 0.25 -11.27
CA ALA A 54 -0.72 0.02 -10.78
C ALA A 54 -0.70 0.00 -9.24
N ASP A 55 0.45 -0.35 -8.66
CA ASP A 55 0.66 -0.41 -7.20
C ASP A 55 0.48 0.97 -6.51
N GLY A 56 0.39 2.03 -7.28
CA GLY A 56 0.10 3.37 -6.82
C GLY A 56 -0.22 4.30 -8.00
N ALA A 57 -0.52 5.56 -7.71
CA ALA A 57 -0.85 6.59 -8.68
C ALA A 57 0.33 7.50 -8.97
N ALA A 58 0.68 7.68 -10.25
CA ALA A 58 1.58 8.74 -10.70
C ALA A 58 0.75 10.00 -10.99
N LEU A 59 0.99 11.05 -10.22
CA LEU A 59 0.25 12.31 -10.26
C LEU A 59 1.18 13.45 -10.71
N THR A 60 0.61 14.45 -11.39
CA THR A 60 1.34 15.70 -11.67
C THR A 60 0.68 16.85 -10.95
N MET A 61 1.42 17.54 -10.09
CA MET A 61 0.97 18.68 -9.33
C MET A 61 1.98 19.81 -9.46
N ALA A 62 1.55 20.97 -9.95
CA ALA A 62 2.42 22.15 -10.17
C ALA A 62 3.70 21.84 -10.95
N GLY A 63 3.63 20.97 -11.95
CA GLY A 63 4.77 20.57 -12.77
C GLY A 63 5.68 19.51 -12.15
N VAL A 64 5.42 19.09 -10.92
CA VAL A 64 6.16 18.02 -10.23
C VAL A 64 5.41 16.70 -10.37
N ARG A 65 6.14 15.63 -10.67
CA ARG A 65 5.60 14.28 -10.73
C ARG A 65 5.74 13.59 -9.37
N LEU A 66 4.62 13.12 -8.85
CA LEU A 66 4.53 12.47 -7.55
C LEU A 66 4.00 11.05 -7.69
N ALA A 67 4.54 10.13 -6.90
CA ALA A 67 3.91 8.85 -6.61
C ALA A 67 3.07 8.95 -5.34
N PHE A 68 1.90 8.38 -5.35
CA PHE A 68 1.03 8.21 -4.20
C PHE A 68 0.54 6.78 -4.13
N SER A 69 0.81 6.11 -3.03
CA SER A 69 0.36 4.73 -2.76
C SER A 69 -0.27 4.61 -1.39
N THR A 70 -1.07 3.58 -1.20
CA THR A 70 -1.63 3.23 0.11
C THR A 70 -1.80 1.73 0.21
N ASP A 71 -1.48 1.19 1.39
CA ASP A 71 -1.63 -0.23 1.66
C ASP A 71 -2.08 -0.47 3.10
N SER A 72 -2.74 -1.61 3.33
CA SER A 72 -3.29 -2.00 4.62
C SER A 72 -2.74 -3.35 5.06
N TYR A 73 -2.31 -3.41 6.32
CA TYR A 73 -1.61 -4.56 6.89
C TYR A 73 -2.46 -5.19 7.98
N VAL A 74 -2.80 -6.47 7.72
CA VAL A 74 -3.56 -7.33 8.61
C VAL A 74 -2.75 -8.61 8.77
N VAL A 75 -1.91 -8.66 9.81
CA VAL A 75 -0.93 -9.74 10.02
C VAL A 75 -1.05 -10.31 11.42
N ARG A 76 -1.14 -11.63 11.50
CA ARG A 76 -1.14 -12.35 12.79
C ARG A 76 -0.20 -13.56 12.70
N PRO A 77 0.74 -13.71 13.63
CA PRO A 77 1.06 -12.82 14.76
C PRO A 77 1.68 -11.49 14.31
N LEU A 78 1.60 -10.45 15.15
CA LEU A 78 2.16 -9.11 14.87
C LEU A 78 3.69 -9.12 14.72
N PHE A 79 4.35 -10.05 15.42
CA PHE A 79 5.79 -10.29 15.35
C PHE A 79 6.04 -11.71 14.86
N PHE A 80 6.93 -11.86 13.90
CA PHE A 80 7.24 -13.14 13.27
C PHE A 80 8.75 -13.25 12.97
N PRO A 81 9.28 -14.46 12.70
CA PRO A 81 10.68 -14.60 12.34
C PRO A 81 11.06 -13.73 11.13
N GLY A 82 11.99 -12.82 11.33
CA GLY A 82 12.52 -11.93 10.30
C GLY A 82 11.81 -10.57 10.19
N GLY A 83 10.78 -10.27 11.00
CA GLY A 83 10.13 -8.96 10.97
C GLY A 83 8.86 -8.86 11.80
N SER A 84 8.12 -7.82 11.55
CA SER A 84 6.85 -7.51 12.22
C SER A 84 5.88 -6.81 11.26
N ILE A 85 4.64 -6.60 11.73
CA ILE A 85 3.66 -5.78 11.04
C ILE A 85 4.20 -4.37 10.76
N ALA A 86 5.05 -3.84 11.64
CA ALA A 86 5.69 -2.53 11.51
C ALA A 86 6.62 -2.46 10.29
N ASP A 87 7.46 -3.48 10.12
CA ASP A 87 8.38 -3.59 8.98
C ASP A 87 7.60 -3.69 7.66
N LEU A 88 6.55 -4.51 7.64
CA LEU A 88 5.67 -4.63 6.47
C LEU A 88 5.00 -3.31 6.13
N ALA A 89 4.43 -2.62 7.13
CA ALA A 89 3.68 -1.39 6.92
C ALA A 89 4.53 -0.26 6.34
N VAL A 90 5.79 -0.16 6.74
CA VAL A 90 6.71 0.85 6.18
C VAL A 90 7.24 0.41 4.82
N ASN A 91 7.82 -0.79 4.74
CA ASN A 91 8.52 -1.22 3.53
C ASN A 91 7.58 -1.52 2.36
N GLY A 92 6.36 -2.01 2.59
CA GLY A 92 5.40 -2.28 1.53
C GLY A 92 5.04 -1.00 0.77
N THR A 93 4.59 0.04 1.48
CA THR A 93 4.24 1.33 0.84
C THR A 93 5.45 2.03 0.21
N VAL A 94 6.64 1.86 0.80
CA VAL A 94 7.90 2.33 0.19
C VAL A 94 8.18 1.58 -1.11
N ASN A 95 8.00 0.27 -1.15
CA ASN A 95 8.17 -0.54 -2.35
C ASN A 95 7.18 -0.16 -3.46
N ASP A 96 5.90 0.04 -3.13
CA ASP A 96 4.90 0.49 -4.11
C ASP A 96 5.31 1.81 -4.76
N SER A 97 5.79 2.77 -3.96
CA SER A 97 6.31 4.03 -4.47
C SER A 97 7.53 3.81 -5.38
N ALA A 98 8.43 2.90 -5.01
CA ALA A 98 9.61 2.56 -5.81
C ALA A 98 9.24 1.88 -7.15
N MET A 99 8.17 1.08 -7.16
CA MET A 99 7.65 0.46 -8.40
C MET A 99 7.12 1.49 -9.40
N LEU A 100 6.81 2.71 -8.96
CA LEU A 100 6.49 3.85 -9.83
C LEU A 100 7.72 4.66 -10.25
N GLY A 101 8.92 4.22 -9.85
CA GLY A 101 10.19 4.94 -10.09
C GLY A 101 10.37 6.17 -9.22
N ALA A 102 9.63 6.27 -8.12
CA ALA A 102 9.72 7.39 -7.21
C ALA A 102 10.78 7.18 -6.14
N GLN A 103 11.30 8.28 -5.63
CA GLN A 103 12.00 8.33 -4.34
C GLN A 103 10.94 8.58 -3.26
N PRO A 104 10.65 7.59 -2.40
CA PRO A 104 9.72 7.76 -1.28
C PRO A 104 10.23 8.83 -0.32
N MET A 105 9.33 9.66 0.22
CA MET A 105 9.72 10.77 1.11
C MET A 105 8.93 10.77 2.40
N PHE A 106 7.61 10.69 2.31
CA PHE A 106 6.69 10.86 3.44
C PHE A 106 5.70 9.72 3.52
N LEU A 107 5.38 9.33 4.75
CA LEU A 107 4.32 8.38 5.06
C LEU A 107 3.30 9.00 6.02
N SER A 108 2.04 8.63 5.85
CA SER A 108 1.03 8.68 6.89
C SER A 108 0.82 7.30 7.50
N VAL A 109 0.35 7.23 8.75
CA VAL A 109 0.07 5.98 9.45
C VAL A 109 -1.32 6.04 10.09
N GLY A 110 -2.22 5.17 9.68
CA GLY A 110 -3.48 4.92 10.34
C GLY A 110 -3.39 3.65 11.19
N LEU A 111 -3.78 3.74 12.46
CA LEU A 111 -3.81 2.62 13.38
C LEU A 111 -5.27 2.30 13.74
N ILE A 112 -5.69 1.04 13.52
CA ILE A 112 -6.96 0.52 14.04
C ILE A 112 -6.60 -0.51 15.11
N ILE A 113 -6.89 -0.20 16.36
CA ILE A 113 -6.45 -0.91 17.54
C ILE A 113 -7.65 -1.57 18.20
N GLU A 114 -7.54 -2.83 18.52
CA GLU A 114 -8.57 -3.52 19.32
C GLU A 114 -8.40 -3.18 20.79
N GLU A 115 -9.52 -2.90 21.47
CA GLU A 115 -9.55 -2.70 22.90
C GLU A 115 -8.95 -3.89 23.66
N GLY A 116 -8.03 -3.61 24.57
CA GLY A 116 -7.31 -4.64 25.32
C GLY A 116 -5.92 -4.96 24.76
N LEU A 117 -5.51 -4.41 23.62
CA LEU A 117 -4.11 -4.53 23.17
C LEU A 117 -3.18 -3.88 24.21
N PRO A 118 -2.16 -4.61 24.72
CA PRO A 118 -1.20 -4.02 25.67
C PRO A 118 -0.45 -2.84 25.06
N LEU A 119 -0.34 -1.74 25.79
CA LEU A 119 0.45 -0.57 25.36
C LEU A 119 1.93 -0.90 25.10
N SER A 120 2.49 -1.89 25.80
CA SER A 120 3.84 -2.39 25.54
C SER A 120 4.00 -2.98 24.14
N ILE A 121 2.99 -3.71 23.65
CA ILE A 121 2.97 -4.27 22.30
C ILE A 121 2.90 -3.11 21.29
N LEU A 122 1.97 -2.17 21.47
CA LEU A 122 1.86 -0.99 20.62
C LEU A 122 3.16 -0.19 20.60
N GLY A 123 3.79 0.03 21.77
CA GLY A 123 5.07 0.74 21.88
C GLY A 123 6.16 0.06 21.05
N THR A 124 6.29 -1.28 21.15
CA THR A 124 7.26 -2.04 20.36
C THR A 124 7.00 -1.88 18.84
N VAL A 125 5.73 -1.94 18.40
CA VAL A 125 5.39 -1.75 16.99
C VAL A 125 5.79 -0.35 16.52
N VAL A 126 5.49 0.69 17.29
CA VAL A 126 5.83 2.08 16.93
C VAL A 126 7.33 2.30 16.86
N GLU A 127 8.10 1.74 17.79
CA GLU A 127 9.57 1.80 17.77
C GLU A 127 10.16 1.11 16.53
N GLN A 128 9.63 -0.05 16.16
CA GLN A 128 10.05 -0.77 14.95
C GLN A 128 9.66 -0.01 13.69
N MET A 129 8.46 0.59 13.62
CA MET A 129 8.08 1.47 12.51
C MET A 129 9.05 2.65 12.35
N ALA A 130 9.41 3.30 13.45
CA ALA A 130 10.37 4.40 13.42
C ALA A 130 11.75 3.95 12.95
N ALA A 131 12.18 2.75 13.33
CA ALA A 131 13.43 2.16 12.87
C ALA A 131 13.38 1.84 11.36
N ALA A 132 12.32 1.19 10.88
CA ALA A 132 12.13 0.88 9.48
C ALA A 132 12.08 2.16 8.61
N ALA A 133 11.36 3.19 9.05
CA ALA A 133 11.27 4.47 8.36
C ALA A 133 12.65 5.15 8.22
N ARG A 134 13.49 5.11 9.26
CA ARG A 134 14.86 5.62 9.20
C ARG A 134 15.71 4.86 8.19
N ILE A 135 15.61 3.53 8.16
CA ILE A 135 16.35 2.69 7.22
C ILE A 135 15.92 2.97 5.78
N ALA A 136 14.61 3.09 5.55
CA ALA A 136 14.04 3.41 4.25
C ALA A 136 14.26 4.87 3.82
N GLY A 137 14.73 5.75 4.71
CA GLY A 137 14.97 7.15 4.42
C GLY A 137 13.70 7.98 4.27
N VAL A 138 12.58 7.54 4.89
CA VAL A 138 11.28 8.21 4.85
C VAL A 138 10.91 8.80 6.20
N GLN A 139 10.01 9.79 6.20
CA GLN A 139 9.49 10.39 7.41
C GLN A 139 8.00 10.08 7.58
N ILE A 140 7.61 9.64 8.76
CA ILE A 140 6.20 9.55 9.15
C ILE A 140 5.78 10.94 9.62
N VAL A 141 4.89 11.59 8.87
CA VAL A 141 4.56 13.02 9.04
C VAL A 141 3.17 13.26 9.59
N THR A 142 2.27 12.28 9.53
CA THR A 142 0.90 12.38 10.03
C THR A 142 0.32 11.00 10.27
N GLY A 143 -0.82 10.93 10.93
CA GLY A 143 -1.53 9.68 11.15
C GLY A 143 -2.89 9.87 11.82
N ASP A 144 -3.58 8.77 12.01
CA ASP A 144 -4.84 8.70 12.76
C ASP A 144 -4.86 7.43 13.61
N THR A 145 -5.67 7.44 14.67
CA THR A 145 -5.83 6.29 15.56
C THR A 145 -7.31 6.07 15.85
N LYS A 146 -7.76 4.85 15.63
CA LYS A 146 -9.11 4.39 16.03
C LYS A 146 -9.00 3.18 16.92
N VAL A 147 -9.89 3.09 17.88
CA VAL A 147 -10.05 1.91 18.74
C VAL A 147 -11.38 1.27 18.40
N VAL A 148 -11.35 -0.05 18.19
CA VAL A 148 -12.55 -0.87 18.02
C VAL A 148 -12.80 -1.72 19.27
N ASP A 149 -14.05 -2.08 19.50
CA ASP A 149 -14.43 -2.89 20.65
C ASP A 149 -13.77 -4.27 20.60
N LYS A 150 -13.53 -4.84 21.76
CA LYS A 150 -12.96 -6.18 21.91
C LYS A 150 -13.77 -7.24 21.15
N GLY A 151 -13.07 -8.07 20.37
CA GLY A 151 -13.69 -9.11 19.54
C GLY A 151 -14.06 -8.62 18.12
N HIS A 152 -13.76 -7.36 17.77
CA HIS A 152 -14.01 -6.79 16.44
C HIS A 152 -12.74 -6.50 15.63
N GLY A 153 -11.61 -7.01 16.09
CA GLY A 153 -10.33 -6.89 15.41
C GLY A 153 -9.42 -8.08 15.74
N ASP A 154 -8.18 -8.05 15.21
CA ASP A 154 -7.12 -9.01 15.51
C ASP A 154 -5.96 -8.34 16.27
N GLY A 155 -6.28 -7.45 17.18
CA GLY A 155 -5.36 -6.68 17.98
C GLY A 155 -4.94 -5.37 17.33
N LEU A 156 -4.33 -5.39 16.14
CA LEU A 156 -3.84 -4.19 15.45
C LEU A 156 -3.88 -4.35 13.94
N TYR A 157 -4.46 -3.38 13.26
CA TYR A 157 -4.32 -3.17 11.82
C TYR A 157 -3.61 -1.85 11.57
N ILE A 158 -2.77 -1.82 10.53
CA ILE A 158 -2.02 -0.63 10.13
C ILE A 158 -2.35 -0.32 8.68
N ASN A 159 -2.69 0.93 8.41
CA ASN A 159 -2.74 1.48 7.05
C ASN A 159 -1.62 2.50 6.90
N THR A 160 -0.88 2.45 5.82
CA THR A 160 0.09 3.47 5.45
C THR A 160 -0.25 4.05 4.09
N SER A 161 -0.02 5.36 3.93
CA SER A 161 -0.03 5.98 2.62
C SER A 161 1.28 6.73 2.42
N GLY A 162 1.83 6.63 1.21
CA GLY A 162 3.14 7.16 0.88
C GLY A 162 3.10 8.21 -0.22
N ILE A 163 3.96 9.22 -0.09
CA ILE A 163 4.23 10.20 -1.14
C ILE A 163 5.70 10.13 -1.49
N GLY A 164 6.00 10.02 -2.79
CA GLY A 164 7.36 10.04 -3.33
C GLY A 164 7.47 10.98 -4.52
N LEU A 165 8.70 11.42 -4.81
CA LEU A 165 9.02 12.23 -5.98
C LEU A 165 9.46 11.31 -7.13
N ILE A 166 8.84 11.45 -8.30
CA ILE A 166 9.25 10.76 -9.51
C ILE A 166 10.19 11.71 -10.28
N PRO A 167 11.50 11.36 -10.40
CA PRO A 167 12.44 12.20 -11.15
C PRO A 167 12.06 12.33 -12.62
N ASP A 168 12.50 13.42 -13.24
CA ASP A 168 12.29 13.65 -14.66
C ASP A 168 12.93 12.54 -15.50
N GLY A 169 12.24 12.15 -16.57
CA GLY A 169 12.70 11.09 -17.47
C GLY A 169 12.45 9.66 -16.98
N ILE A 170 12.03 9.46 -15.73
CA ILE A 170 11.68 8.13 -15.22
C ILE A 170 10.23 7.80 -15.58
N GLN A 171 10.05 6.69 -16.32
CA GLN A 171 8.74 6.12 -16.65
C GLN A 171 8.80 4.61 -16.49
N ILE A 172 8.40 4.13 -15.32
CA ILE A 172 8.25 2.70 -15.04
C ILE A 172 6.79 2.33 -15.25
N ALA A 173 6.54 1.38 -16.14
CA ALA A 173 5.22 0.85 -16.40
C ALA A 173 5.34 -0.57 -16.99
N PRO A 174 4.43 -1.50 -16.69
CA PRO A 174 4.50 -2.89 -17.18
C PRO A 174 4.60 -2.99 -18.71
N GLN A 175 3.94 -2.09 -19.43
CA GLN A 175 3.98 -2.03 -20.90
C GLN A 175 5.35 -1.62 -21.46
N ASN A 176 6.25 -1.09 -20.65
CA ASN A 176 7.62 -0.72 -21.03
C ASN A 176 8.61 -1.89 -20.84
N ALA A 177 8.16 -3.02 -20.33
CA ALA A 177 8.97 -4.23 -20.21
C ALA A 177 9.18 -4.85 -21.59
N HIS A 178 10.46 -5.04 -21.96
CA HIS A 178 10.86 -5.69 -23.20
C HIS A 178 11.76 -6.90 -22.89
N PRO A 179 11.63 -8.03 -23.62
CA PRO A 179 12.41 -9.24 -23.37
C PRO A 179 13.95 -9.03 -23.44
N ASP A 180 14.38 -8.09 -24.26
CA ASP A 180 15.80 -7.82 -24.52
C ASP A 180 16.40 -6.71 -23.62
N ARG A 181 15.62 -6.11 -22.76
CA ARG A 181 16.15 -5.19 -21.73
C ARG A 181 16.47 -6.00 -20.50
N SER A 182 17.77 -6.30 -20.30
CA SER A 182 18.26 -6.59 -18.96
C SER A 182 17.78 -5.46 -18.04
N ALA A 183 17.16 -5.84 -16.92
CA ALA A 183 16.81 -4.88 -15.89
C ALA A 183 18.12 -4.21 -15.42
N GLU A 184 18.51 -3.11 -16.03
CA GLU A 184 19.49 -2.22 -15.44
C GLU A 184 18.81 -1.67 -14.20
N CYS A 185 19.08 -2.32 -13.07
CA CYS A 185 18.81 -1.75 -11.76
C CYS A 185 19.41 -0.34 -11.80
N SER A 186 18.55 0.66 -11.82
CA SER A 186 18.94 2.05 -11.63
C SER A 186 19.89 2.12 -10.43
N PRO A 187 20.94 2.97 -10.47
CA PRO A 187 21.92 3.08 -9.40
C PRO A 187 21.38 3.65 -8.08
N TRP A 188 20.07 3.70 -7.89
CA TRP A 188 19.45 3.92 -6.60
C TRP A 188 19.79 2.75 -5.70
N ARG A 189 20.98 2.79 -5.12
CA ARG A 189 21.35 1.92 -4.01
C ARG A 189 20.49 2.32 -2.83
N PHE A 190 19.41 1.60 -2.61
CA PHE A 190 18.87 1.45 -1.26
C PHE A 190 20.07 1.03 -0.39
N GLY A 191 20.37 1.81 0.64
CA GLY A 191 21.57 1.64 1.43
C GLY A 191 21.72 0.21 1.94
N ALA A 192 22.34 -0.64 1.13
CA ALA A 192 22.91 -1.87 1.60
C ALA A 192 24.03 -1.45 2.53
N GLY A 193 23.83 -1.70 3.82
CA GLY A 193 24.78 -1.40 4.88
C GLY A 193 26.18 -1.76 4.45
N GLN A 194 27.11 -0.84 4.67
CA GLN A 194 28.52 -1.02 4.47
C GLN A 194 28.93 -2.34 5.11
N ARG A 195 29.29 -3.33 4.31
CA ARG A 195 30.07 -4.46 4.81
C ARG A 195 31.38 -3.88 5.28
N HIS A 196 31.57 -3.86 6.57
CA HIS A 196 32.90 -3.73 7.13
C HIS A 196 33.64 -5.03 6.82
N ASP A 197 34.48 -5.03 5.79
CA ASP A 197 35.53 -6.01 5.61
C ASP A 197 36.53 -5.81 6.75
N ARG A 198 36.63 -6.84 7.58
CA ARG A 198 37.83 -7.17 8.37
C ARG A 198 38.12 -8.65 8.24
#